data_a4525d6293e6360e75ec7fcbd8b63a11
#
_entry.id   a4525d6293e6360e75ec7fcbd8b63a11
#
_cell.length_a   1.000
_cell.length_b   1.000
_cell.length_c   1.000
_cell.angle_alpha   90.00
_cell.angle_beta   90.00
_cell.angle_gamma   90.00
#
_symmetry.space_group_name_H-M   'P 1'
#
loop_
_entity.id
_entity.type
_entity.pdbx_description
1 polymer ?
#
loop_
_entity_poly.entity_id
_entity_poly.type
_entity_poly.pdbx_seq_one_letter_code
_entity_poly.pdbx_strand_id
1 'polypeptide(L)'
;QAGGGRIRAIWFASDDWKFDFNVSYDYTDEGGYPYYEVNFHEFSQKKEYDPIAYNRESSYRRSLLNTGLNIEHQADNFIFNAVTGFQHLNDRMFMDQDFTPLDYFTLEQNQRINSISEEITFKSKPGKNWQWTTGLFGFYQNMDVNAPVTFGKDIMNYFNRIMSSNIPINIEVPMGQGMAMHIMPSVNITTPEMNNDGRFKTPQHNVALFHQSQIHNLFEVEGLSFTLGLRLDYEKFKMKYNTGTPIDFNVSVKGEMSKNGEVIREIEMMPTTPLNIEARYKGNLSKDYIQLLPKFALQYDFNQGKDNVYISISKGYRSGGYNYQMFSNLIQYKLRNEMQEQSKKAIIEKAPKEYTEIVNEHFPTSGNIASLKDAVEYKPEYTWSYELGTHQSLFGGKLQTDLAIFYMSTKNQQISKMAISGLGRITENAGESESYGLEASLVANLN
;
A
#
# COMPACT_ATOMS: atom_id res chain seq x y z
N GLN A 1 15.78 -1.19 21.66
CA GLN A 1 15.14 -1.37 22.97
C GLN A 1 13.65 -1.62 22.76
N ALA A 2 13.06 -2.54 23.54
CA ALA A 2 11.63 -2.80 23.51
C ALA A 2 11.11 -3.01 24.94
N GLY A 3 9.88 -2.59 25.18
CA GLY A 3 9.22 -2.78 26.48
C GLY A 3 7.72 -2.60 26.34
N GLY A 4 6.98 -3.28 27.19
CA GLY A 4 5.52 -3.20 27.15
C GLY A 4 4.87 -3.79 28.40
N GLY A 5 3.57 -3.59 28.50
CA GLY A 5 2.78 -4.13 29.60
C GLY A 5 1.33 -4.32 29.19
N ARG A 6 0.67 -5.26 29.86
CA ARG A 6 -0.75 -5.57 29.66
C ARG A 6 -1.46 -5.68 31.00
N ILE A 7 -2.66 -5.10 31.06
CA ILE A 7 -3.60 -5.26 32.17
C ILE A 7 -4.90 -5.81 31.61
N ARG A 8 -5.50 -6.76 32.32
CA ARG A 8 -6.84 -7.29 32.03
C ARG A 8 -7.64 -7.35 33.32
N ALA A 9 -8.86 -6.87 33.28
CA ALA A 9 -9.80 -6.91 34.38
C ALA A 9 -11.10 -7.57 33.93
N ILE A 10 -11.54 -8.61 34.66
CA ILE A 10 -12.80 -9.28 34.39
C ILE A 10 -13.69 -9.01 35.58
N TRP A 11 -14.88 -8.48 35.34
CA TRP A 11 -15.87 -8.18 36.37
C TRP A 11 -17.20 -8.84 36.02
N PHE A 12 -17.67 -9.65 36.95
CA PHE A 12 -18.98 -10.26 36.95
C PHE A 12 -19.89 -9.38 37.82
N ALA A 13 -20.68 -8.51 37.20
CA ALA A 13 -21.58 -7.61 37.90
C ALA A 13 -22.81 -8.35 38.44
N SER A 14 -23.18 -9.47 37.82
CA SER A 14 -24.15 -10.49 38.25
C SER A 14 -23.84 -11.80 37.54
N ASP A 15 -24.66 -12.84 37.79
CA ASP A 15 -24.53 -14.13 37.07
C ASP A 15 -24.75 -13.98 35.56
N ASP A 16 -25.49 -12.95 35.13
CA ASP A 16 -25.83 -12.72 33.73
C ASP A 16 -24.97 -11.66 33.03
N TRP A 17 -24.21 -10.85 33.78
CA TRP A 17 -23.41 -9.76 33.24
C TRP A 17 -21.93 -9.94 33.50
N LYS A 18 -21.17 -9.95 32.38
CA LYS A 18 -19.71 -10.01 32.39
C LYS A 18 -19.13 -8.84 31.62
N PHE A 19 -18.15 -8.19 32.22
CA PHE A 19 -17.32 -7.13 31.60
C PHE A 19 -15.88 -7.60 31.59
N ASP A 20 -15.24 -7.58 30.43
CA ASP A 20 -13.85 -7.98 30.24
C ASP A 20 -13.09 -6.83 29.58
N PHE A 21 -12.36 -6.09 30.38
CA PHE A 21 -11.57 -4.94 29.93
C PHE A 21 -10.09 -5.35 29.83
N ASN A 22 -9.45 -4.92 28.74
CA ASN A 22 -8.02 -5.09 28.58
C ASN A 22 -7.37 -3.82 28.02
N VAL A 23 -6.14 -3.56 28.43
CA VAL A 23 -5.28 -2.52 27.89
C VAL A 23 -3.87 -3.05 27.75
N SER A 24 -3.22 -2.77 26.63
CA SER A 24 -1.80 -3.05 26.43
C SER A 24 -1.10 -1.84 25.83
N TYR A 25 0.14 -1.66 26.23
CA TYR A 25 1.03 -0.65 25.65
C TYR A 25 2.36 -1.31 25.32
N ASP A 26 2.83 -1.09 24.09
CA ASP A 26 4.09 -1.59 23.57
C ASP A 26 4.91 -0.44 23.01
N TYR A 27 6.18 -0.39 23.39
CA TYR A 27 7.16 0.56 22.87
C TYR A 27 8.35 -0.19 22.29
N THR A 28 8.78 0.22 21.10
CA THR A 28 9.94 -0.31 20.41
C THR A 28 10.78 0.82 19.87
N ASP A 29 12.11 0.74 20.06
CA ASP A 29 13.11 1.66 19.49
C ASP A 29 14.30 0.82 19.03
N GLU A 30 14.44 0.67 17.72
CA GLU A 30 15.38 -0.24 17.07
C GLU A 30 16.20 0.51 16.04
N GLY A 31 17.48 0.17 15.90
CA GLY A 31 18.23 0.36 14.67
C GLY A 31 17.66 -0.57 13.62
N GLY A 32 17.76 -0.25 12.34
CA GLY A 32 17.03 -1.07 11.41
C GLY A 32 17.64 -1.22 10.03
N TYR A 33 17.10 -2.20 9.32
CA TYR A 33 17.22 -2.38 7.88
C TYR A 33 18.66 -2.63 7.38
N PRO A 34 19.40 -3.60 7.96
CA PRO A 34 20.75 -3.95 7.51
C PRO A 34 20.67 -4.81 6.24
N TYR A 35 20.38 -4.19 5.10
CA TYR A 35 20.34 -4.84 3.81
C TYR A 35 21.74 -4.82 3.15
N TYR A 36 21.99 -5.77 2.27
CA TYR A 36 23.16 -5.82 1.40
C TYR A 36 22.74 -6.34 0.02
N GLU A 37 23.51 -5.98 -1.00
CA GLU A 37 23.25 -6.44 -2.35
C GLU A 37 23.65 -7.91 -2.49
N VAL A 38 22.81 -8.70 -3.16
CA VAL A 38 23.09 -10.10 -3.49
C VAL A 38 23.20 -10.23 -5.00
N ASN A 39 24.39 -10.57 -5.49
CA ASN A 39 24.60 -10.87 -6.90
C ASN A 39 24.18 -12.31 -7.18
N PHE A 40 23.03 -12.50 -7.85
CA PHE A 40 22.47 -13.82 -8.17
C PHE A 40 23.35 -14.65 -9.13
N HIS A 41 24.21 -14.03 -9.91
CA HIS A 41 25.17 -14.75 -10.79
C HIS A 41 26.31 -15.41 -10.01
N GLU A 42 26.63 -14.90 -8.82
CA GLU A 42 27.69 -15.45 -7.95
C GLU A 42 27.13 -16.38 -6.86
N PHE A 43 25.81 -16.47 -6.72
CA PHE A 43 25.15 -17.25 -5.66
C PHE A 43 25.50 -18.74 -5.67
N SER A 44 26.03 -19.26 -6.79
CA SER A 44 26.39 -20.68 -6.95
C SER A 44 27.84 -21.01 -6.54
N GLN A 45 28.74 -20.05 -6.32
CA GLN A 45 30.15 -20.33 -6.17
C GLN A 45 30.87 -19.69 -4.99
N LYS A 46 30.43 -18.58 -4.37
CA LYS A 46 31.09 -17.99 -3.18
C LYS A 46 30.12 -17.23 -2.31
N LYS A 47 30.17 -17.47 -1.00
CA LYS A 47 29.46 -16.75 0.04
C LYS A 47 30.21 -15.49 0.53
N GLU A 48 30.81 -14.73 -0.36
CA GLU A 48 31.27 -13.38 -0.01
C GLU A 48 30.14 -12.42 -0.33
N TYR A 49 29.43 -12.00 0.72
CA TYR A 49 28.43 -10.95 0.62
C TYR A 49 29.13 -9.60 0.67
N ASP A 50 28.67 -8.64 -0.13
CA ASP A 50 29.13 -7.28 0.01
C ASP A 50 28.84 -6.78 1.44
N PRO A 51 29.77 -6.02 2.05
CA PRO A 51 29.54 -5.52 3.40
C PRO A 51 28.32 -4.61 3.41
N ILE A 52 27.55 -4.66 4.51
CA ILE A 52 26.49 -3.71 4.75
C ILE A 52 27.08 -2.31 4.72
N ALA A 53 26.58 -1.48 3.80
CA ALA A 53 27.01 -0.12 3.60
C ALA A 53 25.81 0.84 3.57
N TYR A 54 25.93 1.92 4.29
CA TYR A 54 24.94 3.02 4.30
C TYR A 54 25.64 4.30 4.76
N ASN A 55 25.14 5.46 4.29
CA ASN A 55 25.65 6.75 4.72
C ASN A 55 24.85 7.35 5.88
N ARG A 56 23.64 6.84 6.17
CA ARG A 56 22.75 7.26 7.23
C ARG A 56 22.24 6.06 8.04
N GLU A 57 22.30 6.14 9.36
CA GLU A 57 21.79 5.08 10.24
C GLU A 57 20.26 4.99 10.15
N SER A 58 19.75 3.86 9.76
CA SER A 58 18.32 3.57 9.73
C SER A 58 17.79 3.29 11.13
N SER A 59 16.52 3.63 11.38
CA SER A 59 15.89 3.42 12.67
C SER A 59 14.39 3.21 12.54
N TYR A 60 13.83 2.46 13.49
CA TYR A 60 12.39 2.28 13.64
C TYR A 60 11.99 2.49 15.09
N ARG A 61 11.02 3.38 15.32
CA ARG A 61 10.46 3.65 16.64
C ARG A 61 8.95 3.54 16.57
N ARG A 62 8.34 2.83 17.54
CA ARG A 62 6.91 2.63 17.59
C ARG A 62 6.40 2.70 19.03
N SER A 63 5.27 3.37 19.22
CA SER A 63 4.42 3.22 20.40
C SER A 63 3.03 2.77 19.98
N LEU A 64 2.51 1.74 20.64
CA LEU A 64 1.23 1.12 20.32
C LEU A 64 0.42 0.95 21.60
N LEU A 65 -0.71 1.63 21.69
CA LEU A 65 -1.73 1.45 22.72
C LEU A 65 -2.92 0.70 22.15
N ASN A 66 -3.30 -0.42 22.74
CA ASN A 66 -4.54 -1.13 22.44
C ASN A 66 -5.40 -1.18 23.69
N THR A 67 -6.70 -0.93 23.52
CA THR A 67 -7.71 -1.13 24.55
C THR A 67 -8.87 -1.92 23.99
N GLY A 68 -9.47 -2.77 24.80
CA GLY A 68 -10.64 -3.56 24.46
C GLY A 68 -11.59 -3.69 25.62
N LEU A 69 -12.88 -3.59 25.34
CA LEU A 69 -13.96 -3.86 26.27
C LEU A 69 -14.92 -4.85 25.62
N ASN A 70 -15.12 -6.00 26.28
CA ASN A 70 -16.16 -6.95 25.90
C ASN A 70 -17.22 -6.99 26.99
N ILE A 71 -18.46 -6.73 26.60
CA ILE A 71 -19.64 -6.80 27.46
C ILE A 71 -20.48 -7.97 27.00
N GLU A 72 -20.77 -8.90 27.88
CA GLU A 72 -21.64 -10.05 27.64
C GLU A 72 -22.81 -10.02 28.61
N HIS A 73 -24.02 -10.26 28.07
CA HIS A 73 -25.23 -10.43 28.87
C HIS A 73 -25.98 -11.69 28.45
N GLN A 74 -26.25 -12.56 29.41
CA GLN A 74 -26.95 -13.83 29.27
C GLN A 74 -28.45 -13.64 29.56
N ALA A 75 -29.23 -13.09 28.62
CA ALA A 75 -30.67 -12.99 28.73
C ALA A 75 -31.33 -14.40 28.65
N ASP A 76 -32.62 -14.54 28.98
CA ASP A 76 -33.34 -15.82 28.97
C ASP A 76 -33.32 -16.51 27.59
N ASN A 77 -33.54 -15.75 26.52
CA ASN A 77 -33.72 -16.29 25.16
C ASN A 77 -32.58 -16.01 24.19
N PHE A 78 -31.66 -15.12 24.56
CA PHE A 78 -30.53 -14.75 23.71
C PHE A 78 -29.29 -14.38 24.54
N ILE A 79 -28.15 -14.30 23.89
CA ILE A 79 -26.91 -13.77 24.42
C ILE A 79 -26.64 -12.45 23.69
N PHE A 80 -26.47 -11.39 24.44
CA PHE A 80 -25.98 -10.10 23.94
C PHE A 80 -24.47 -10.04 24.14
N ASN A 81 -23.77 -9.54 23.12
CA ASN A 81 -22.34 -9.27 23.21
C ASN A 81 -22.02 -7.96 22.51
N ALA A 82 -21.25 -7.08 23.17
CA ALA A 82 -20.71 -5.86 22.61
C ALA A 82 -19.20 -5.83 22.79
N VAL A 83 -18.47 -5.63 21.68
CA VAL A 83 -17.00 -5.61 21.67
C VAL A 83 -16.53 -4.28 21.12
N THR A 84 -15.99 -3.44 22.00
CA THR A 84 -15.36 -2.18 21.64
C THR A 84 -13.84 -2.34 21.61
N GLY A 85 -13.21 -1.92 20.52
CA GLY A 85 -11.76 -1.87 20.37
C GLY A 85 -11.28 -0.46 20.07
N PHE A 86 -10.21 -0.02 20.71
CA PHE A 86 -9.50 1.22 20.36
C PHE A 86 -8.01 0.95 20.24
N GLN A 87 -7.41 1.54 19.18
CA GLN A 87 -5.97 1.46 18.95
C GLN A 87 -5.42 2.85 18.64
N HIS A 88 -4.30 3.18 19.28
CA HIS A 88 -3.46 4.33 18.94
C HIS A 88 -2.06 3.85 18.62
N LEU A 89 -1.65 4.06 17.37
CA LEU A 89 -0.29 3.79 16.87
C LEU A 89 0.38 5.12 16.55
N ASN A 90 1.62 5.27 17.01
CA ASN A 90 2.51 6.34 16.55
C ASN A 90 3.85 5.70 16.24
N ASP A 91 4.26 5.74 14.97
CA ASP A 91 5.53 5.18 14.54
C ASP A 91 6.35 6.16 13.70
N ARG A 92 7.64 5.95 13.70
CA ARG A 92 8.61 6.63 12.85
C ARG A 92 9.59 5.61 12.30
N MET A 93 9.66 5.54 10.99
CA MET A 93 10.68 4.82 10.25
C MET A 93 11.59 5.85 9.57
N PHE A 94 12.89 5.69 9.74
CA PHE A 94 13.89 6.40 8.95
C PHE A 94 14.79 5.36 8.29
N MET A 95 15.01 5.48 6.99
CA MET A 95 15.74 4.49 6.23
C MET A 95 16.62 5.15 5.17
N ASP A 96 17.88 4.74 5.15
CA ASP A 96 18.75 4.88 3.99
C ASP A 96 18.30 3.86 2.96
N GLN A 97 17.61 4.33 1.91
CA GLN A 97 16.85 3.47 1.00
C GLN A 97 17.73 2.87 -0.11
N ASP A 98 18.88 3.46 -0.41
CA ASP A 98 19.77 2.96 -1.44
C ASP A 98 20.76 1.90 -0.93
N PHE A 99 20.91 1.79 0.40
CA PHE A 99 21.79 0.84 1.08
C PHE A 99 23.25 0.86 0.60
N THR A 100 23.71 2.05 0.17
CA THR A 100 25.07 2.29 -0.30
C THR A 100 25.76 3.38 0.52
N PRO A 101 27.09 3.56 0.43
CA PRO A 101 27.77 4.67 1.08
C PRO A 101 27.58 6.02 0.37
N LEU A 102 26.80 6.05 -0.73
CA LEU A 102 26.50 7.27 -1.50
C LEU A 102 25.29 7.99 -0.92
N ASP A 103 25.27 9.31 -1.00
CA ASP A 103 24.15 10.12 -0.54
C ASP A 103 23.10 10.23 -1.66
N TYR A 104 22.38 9.12 -1.92
CA TYR A 104 21.35 9.08 -2.95
C TYR A 104 20.01 9.49 -2.41
N PHE A 105 19.38 8.69 -1.56
CA PHE A 105 18.09 9.08 -1.00
C PHE A 105 17.75 8.41 0.32
N THR A 106 17.11 9.17 1.18
CA THR A 106 16.56 8.70 2.43
C THR A 106 15.03 8.80 2.41
N LEU A 107 14.39 7.84 3.05
CA LEU A 107 12.96 7.79 3.28
C LEU A 107 12.68 7.96 4.77
N GLU A 108 11.86 8.93 5.11
CA GLU A 108 11.29 9.03 6.45
C GLU A 108 9.79 8.79 6.36
N GLN A 109 9.22 8.05 7.29
CA GLN A 109 7.80 7.82 7.40
C GLN A 109 7.38 7.96 8.86
N ASN A 110 6.60 8.99 9.15
CA ASN A 110 5.96 9.18 10.44
C ASN A 110 4.47 8.91 10.28
N GLN A 111 3.93 7.98 11.04
CA GLN A 111 2.52 7.63 11.00
C GLN A 111 1.88 7.81 12.38
N ARG A 112 0.67 8.35 12.37
CA ARG A 112 -0.21 8.35 13.52
C ARG A 112 -1.55 7.77 13.11
N ILE A 113 -1.91 6.64 13.71
CA ILE A 113 -3.14 5.91 13.41
C ILE A 113 -3.99 5.87 14.67
N ASN A 114 -5.23 6.33 14.56
CA ASN A 114 -6.27 6.14 15.56
C ASN A 114 -7.38 5.33 14.93
N SER A 115 -7.74 4.22 15.55
CA SER A 115 -8.87 3.41 15.12
C SER A 115 -9.77 3.04 16.29
N ILE A 116 -11.06 2.99 15.99
CA ILE A 116 -12.09 2.48 16.89
C ILE A 116 -12.96 1.50 16.13
N SER A 117 -13.31 0.40 16.77
CA SER A 117 -14.26 -0.59 16.27
C SER A 117 -15.30 -0.91 17.33
N GLU A 118 -16.51 -1.19 16.87
CA GLU A 118 -17.60 -1.66 17.69
C GLU A 118 -18.32 -2.78 16.97
N GLU A 119 -18.51 -3.91 17.65
CA GLU A 119 -19.36 -5.00 17.16
C GLU A 119 -20.40 -5.35 18.23
N ILE A 120 -21.66 -5.24 17.84
CA ILE A 120 -22.80 -5.60 18.68
C ILE A 120 -23.46 -6.83 18.08
N THR A 121 -23.59 -7.90 18.87
CA THR A 121 -24.21 -9.14 18.42
C THR A 121 -25.27 -9.62 19.38
N PHE A 122 -26.33 -10.19 18.80
CA PHE A 122 -27.35 -10.95 19.48
C PHE A 122 -27.32 -12.38 18.93
N LYS A 123 -27.22 -13.36 19.81
CA LYS A 123 -27.17 -14.79 19.44
C LYS A 123 -28.27 -15.54 20.17
N SER A 124 -28.92 -16.48 19.50
CA SER A 124 -29.85 -17.39 20.17
C SER A 124 -29.11 -18.26 21.19
N LYS A 125 -29.83 -18.71 22.20
CA LYS A 125 -29.32 -19.77 23.12
C LYS A 125 -29.11 -21.08 22.35
N PRO A 126 -28.09 -21.89 22.72
CA PRO A 126 -27.86 -23.22 22.14
C PRO A 126 -29.00 -24.18 22.43
N GLY A 127 -29.04 -25.31 21.73
CA GLY A 127 -29.99 -26.40 21.96
C GLY A 127 -31.37 -26.26 21.31
N LYS A 128 -31.58 -25.23 20.46
CA LYS A 128 -32.78 -25.09 19.61
C LYS A 128 -32.49 -25.53 18.18
N ASN A 129 -33.51 -26.04 17.49
CA ASN A 129 -33.38 -26.42 16.06
C ASN A 129 -33.04 -25.21 15.18
N TRP A 130 -33.49 -24.00 15.54
CA TRP A 130 -33.11 -22.76 14.87
C TRP A 130 -32.19 -21.97 15.77
N GLN A 131 -30.95 -21.83 15.32
CA GLN A 131 -29.95 -20.96 15.94
C GLN A 131 -29.65 -19.79 15.01
N TRP A 132 -29.45 -18.60 15.57
CA TRP A 132 -29.20 -17.41 14.78
C TRP A 132 -28.22 -16.47 15.46
N THR A 133 -27.54 -15.68 14.65
CA THR A 133 -26.72 -14.55 15.10
C THR A 133 -27.05 -13.36 14.21
N THR A 134 -27.35 -12.23 14.82
CA THR A 134 -27.55 -10.93 14.13
C THR A 134 -26.65 -9.90 14.76
N GLY A 135 -26.01 -9.07 13.97
CA GLY A 135 -25.14 -8.04 14.52
C GLY A 135 -24.92 -6.84 13.62
N LEU A 136 -24.38 -5.83 14.26
CA LEU A 136 -23.91 -4.58 13.65
C LEU A 136 -22.42 -4.46 13.89
N PHE A 137 -21.70 -3.95 12.90
CA PHE A 137 -20.29 -3.62 13.01
C PHE A 137 -20.05 -2.19 12.56
N GLY A 138 -19.23 -1.46 13.31
CA GLY A 138 -18.77 -0.12 12.98
C GLY A 138 -17.24 -0.03 13.12
N PHE A 139 -16.59 0.61 12.17
CA PHE A 139 -15.16 0.86 12.22
C PHE A 139 -14.86 2.26 11.71
N TYR A 140 -14.01 2.96 12.43
CA TYR A 140 -13.44 4.22 12.00
C TYR A 140 -11.94 4.19 12.22
N GLN A 141 -11.17 4.59 11.19
CA GLN A 141 -9.73 4.78 11.29
C GLN A 141 -9.38 6.13 10.69
N ASN A 142 -8.48 6.86 11.34
CA ASN A 142 -7.80 8.00 10.77
C ASN A 142 -6.30 7.78 10.84
N MET A 143 -5.67 7.77 9.67
CA MET A 143 -4.21 7.67 9.55
C MET A 143 -3.68 9.01 9.01
N ASP A 144 -2.81 9.65 9.78
CA ASP A 144 -2.02 10.80 9.37
C ASP A 144 -0.61 10.33 9.07
N VAL A 145 -0.13 10.58 7.85
CA VAL A 145 1.20 10.18 7.38
C VAL A 145 1.98 11.40 6.96
N ASN A 146 3.21 11.52 7.45
CA ASN A 146 4.20 12.43 6.92
C ASN A 146 5.39 11.57 6.43
N ALA A 147 5.58 11.53 5.10
CA ALA A 147 6.53 10.63 4.45
C ALA A 147 7.43 11.42 3.47
N PRO A 148 8.32 12.29 3.97
CA PRO A 148 9.27 12.98 3.12
C PRO A 148 10.30 12.01 2.53
N VAL A 149 10.69 12.28 1.27
CA VAL A 149 11.80 11.63 0.59
C VAL A 149 12.84 12.68 0.28
N THR A 150 14.05 12.48 0.76
CA THR A 150 15.17 13.40 0.51
C THR A 150 16.11 12.77 -0.52
N PHE A 151 16.35 13.47 -1.62
CA PHE A 151 17.36 13.15 -2.62
C PHE A 151 18.63 13.93 -2.29
N GLY A 152 19.69 13.20 -1.94
CA GLY A 152 20.95 13.76 -1.50
C GLY A 152 21.83 14.26 -2.64
N LYS A 153 23.00 14.78 -2.28
CA LYS A 153 23.89 15.45 -3.24
C LYS A 153 24.40 14.54 -4.36
N ASP A 154 24.66 13.27 -4.07
CA ASP A 154 25.25 12.38 -5.08
C ASP A 154 24.25 12.02 -6.17
N ILE A 155 22.97 11.81 -5.84
CA ILE A 155 21.91 11.61 -6.82
C ILE A 155 21.62 12.89 -7.61
N MET A 156 21.66 14.07 -6.98
CA MET A 156 21.48 15.35 -7.68
C MET A 156 22.62 15.59 -8.69
N ASN A 157 23.85 15.26 -8.34
CA ASN A 157 25.00 15.28 -9.25
C ASN A 157 24.84 14.28 -10.41
N TYR A 158 24.32 13.08 -10.11
CA TYR A 158 24.03 12.07 -11.12
C TYR A 158 22.94 12.53 -12.08
N PHE A 159 21.85 13.16 -11.59
CA PHE A 159 20.82 13.76 -12.44
C PHE A 159 21.38 14.84 -13.36
N ASN A 160 22.22 15.74 -12.83
CA ASN A 160 22.88 16.75 -13.66
C ASN A 160 23.73 16.13 -14.77
N ARG A 161 24.50 15.09 -14.45
CA ARG A 161 25.30 14.39 -15.45
C ARG A 161 24.46 13.73 -16.54
N ILE A 162 23.35 13.06 -16.18
CA ILE A 162 22.42 12.45 -17.13
C ILE A 162 21.75 13.53 -17.98
N MET A 163 21.28 14.62 -17.38
CA MET A 163 20.64 15.71 -18.11
C MET A 163 21.60 16.37 -19.08
N SER A 164 22.84 16.56 -18.69
CA SER A 164 23.88 17.12 -19.57
C SER A 164 24.28 16.16 -20.70
N SER A 165 24.18 14.82 -20.49
CA SER A 165 24.52 13.82 -21.51
C SER A 165 23.33 13.37 -22.37
N ASN A 166 22.09 13.44 -21.84
CA ASN A 166 20.87 12.96 -22.50
C ASN A 166 19.95 14.08 -22.98
N ILE A 167 20.37 15.35 -22.88
CA ILE A 167 19.89 16.45 -23.70
C ILE A 167 21.02 16.87 -24.66
N PRO A 168 21.52 16.01 -25.52
CA PRO A 168 22.13 16.47 -26.74
C PRO A 168 20.96 16.72 -27.71
N ILE A 169 20.17 17.75 -27.44
CA ILE A 169 19.55 18.43 -28.57
C ILE A 169 20.71 19.18 -29.24
N ASN A 170 21.55 18.42 -29.89
CA ASN A 170 22.50 18.96 -30.84
C ASN A 170 21.71 19.15 -32.12
N ILE A 171 21.04 20.29 -32.20
CA ILE A 171 20.28 20.65 -33.41
C ILE A 171 21.30 21.15 -34.41
N GLU A 172 21.57 20.34 -35.41
CA GLU A 172 22.40 20.75 -36.52
C GLU A 172 21.56 21.51 -37.56
N VAL A 173 21.89 22.78 -37.74
CA VAL A 173 21.26 23.65 -38.76
C VAL A 173 22.28 23.85 -39.88
N PRO A 174 22.07 23.26 -41.08
CA PRO A 174 22.93 23.45 -42.21
C PRO A 174 22.91 24.94 -42.70
N MET A 175 24.08 25.56 -42.81
CA MET A 175 24.22 26.94 -43.26
C MET A 175 24.74 27.06 -44.70
N GLY A 176 24.95 25.93 -45.38
CA GLY A 176 25.53 25.88 -46.72
C GLY A 176 27.06 25.98 -46.75
N GLN A 177 27.68 25.69 -47.91
CA GLN A 177 29.14 25.72 -48.11
C GLN A 177 29.96 24.90 -47.11
N GLY A 178 29.40 23.76 -46.61
CA GLY A 178 30.05 22.90 -45.62
C GLY A 178 30.02 23.48 -44.19
N MET A 179 29.24 24.55 -43.95
CA MET A 179 29.04 25.12 -42.63
C MET A 179 27.75 24.59 -41.99
N ALA A 180 27.78 24.34 -40.67
CA ALA A 180 26.62 24.01 -39.86
C ALA A 180 26.70 24.75 -38.51
N MET A 181 25.53 25.06 -37.97
CA MET A 181 25.37 25.56 -36.60
C MET A 181 24.81 24.44 -35.73
N HIS A 182 25.52 24.10 -34.66
CA HIS A 182 25.08 23.18 -33.65
C HIS A 182 24.51 23.96 -32.47
N ILE A 183 23.24 23.77 -32.14
CA ILE A 183 22.54 24.44 -31.04
C ILE A 183 22.44 23.46 -29.89
N MET A 184 23.03 23.79 -28.75
CA MET A 184 23.15 22.91 -27.55
C MET A 184 22.50 23.58 -26.35
N PRO A 185 21.20 23.31 -26.11
CA PRO A 185 20.58 23.66 -24.83
C PRO A 185 21.18 22.87 -23.69
N SER A 186 21.38 23.51 -22.53
CA SER A 186 21.85 22.88 -21.30
C SER A 186 20.92 23.24 -20.16
N VAL A 187 20.57 22.23 -19.37
CA VAL A 187 19.82 22.38 -18.12
C VAL A 187 20.68 21.84 -17.00
N ASN A 188 20.86 22.63 -15.94
CA ASN A 188 21.67 22.26 -14.78
C ASN A 188 20.89 22.55 -13.50
N ILE A 189 20.60 21.52 -12.72
CA ILE A 189 19.94 21.64 -11.40
C ILE A 189 20.93 22.26 -10.42
N THR A 190 20.52 23.34 -9.76
CA THR A 190 21.34 24.06 -8.77
C THR A 190 20.93 23.76 -7.32
N THR A 191 19.75 23.17 -7.11
CA THR A 191 19.32 22.65 -5.81
C THR A 191 20.26 21.52 -5.38
N PRO A 192 21.02 21.66 -4.27
CA PRO A 192 22.02 20.68 -3.87
C PRO A 192 21.42 19.40 -3.26
N GLU A 193 20.26 19.52 -2.63
CA GLU A 193 19.49 18.46 -2.00
C GLU A 193 18.00 18.73 -2.23
N MET A 194 17.25 17.76 -2.73
CA MET A 194 15.83 17.93 -3.03
C MET A 194 14.98 17.17 -2.01
N ASN A 195 14.15 17.89 -1.27
CA ASN A 195 13.21 17.31 -0.33
C ASN A 195 11.80 17.31 -0.91
N ASN A 196 11.29 16.11 -1.19
CA ASN A 196 9.91 15.91 -1.57
C ASN A 196 9.07 15.70 -0.31
N ASP A 197 8.35 16.73 0.14
CA ASP A 197 7.44 16.62 1.27
C ASP A 197 6.24 15.70 0.92
N GLY A 198 5.76 14.94 1.88
CA GLY A 198 4.65 13.99 1.67
C GLY A 198 3.72 13.97 2.88
N ARG A 199 2.61 14.71 2.81
CA ARG A 199 1.61 14.75 3.89
C ARG A 199 0.28 14.18 3.39
N PHE A 200 -0.17 13.10 4.06
CA PHE A 200 -1.36 12.38 3.70
C PHE A 200 -2.23 12.16 4.93
N LYS A 201 -3.54 12.27 4.74
CA LYS A 201 -4.52 11.93 5.76
C LYS A 201 -5.59 11.04 5.13
N THR A 202 -5.73 9.82 5.66
CA THR A 202 -6.61 8.80 5.08
C THR A 202 -7.65 8.32 6.09
N PRO A 203 -8.77 9.10 6.30
CA PRO A 203 -9.87 8.61 7.10
C PRO A 203 -10.66 7.54 6.34
N GLN A 204 -10.96 6.45 7.06
CA GLN A 204 -11.75 5.31 6.59
C GLN A 204 -12.93 5.07 7.52
N HIS A 205 -14.08 4.75 6.97
CA HIS A 205 -15.29 4.36 7.68
C HIS A 205 -15.80 3.05 7.11
N ASN A 206 -16.21 2.13 7.97
CA ASN A 206 -16.94 0.92 7.61
C ASN A 206 -18.11 0.74 8.55
N VAL A 207 -19.27 0.39 8.00
CA VAL A 207 -20.47 -0.01 8.77
C VAL A 207 -21.03 -1.26 8.11
N ALA A 208 -21.35 -2.27 8.90
CA ALA A 208 -21.94 -3.49 8.38
C ALA A 208 -23.12 -3.97 9.23
N LEU A 209 -24.08 -4.58 8.54
CA LEU A 209 -25.18 -5.37 9.13
C LEU A 209 -25.00 -6.82 8.69
N PHE A 210 -25.13 -7.75 9.62
CA PHE A 210 -25.03 -9.16 9.30
C PHE A 210 -26.06 -10.00 10.06
N HIS A 211 -26.46 -11.09 9.40
CA HIS A 211 -27.33 -12.09 9.99
C HIS A 211 -26.91 -13.47 9.47
N GLN A 212 -26.93 -14.46 10.38
CA GLN A 212 -26.74 -15.87 10.04
C GLN A 212 -27.79 -16.68 10.78
N SER A 213 -28.49 -17.56 10.06
CA SER A 213 -29.36 -18.60 10.60
C SER A 213 -28.75 -19.96 10.35
N GLN A 214 -28.85 -20.85 11.33
CA GLN A 214 -28.55 -22.25 11.21
C GLN A 214 -29.78 -23.05 11.63
N ILE A 215 -30.26 -23.95 10.77
CA ILE A 215 -31.41 -24.78 11.01
C ILE A 215 -30.90 -26.23 11.16
N HIS A 216 -31.07 -26.79 12.33
CA HIS A 216 -30.73 -28.20 12.63
C HIS A 216 -31.90 -29.11 12.31
N ASN A 217 -31.63 -30.39 12.02
CA ASN A 217 -32.60 -31.41 11.66
C ASN A 217 -33.48 -30.95 10.49
N LEU A 218 -32.84 -30.40 9.46
CA LEU A 218 -33.51 -29.90 8.27
C LEU A 218 -34.36 -31.01 7.61
N PHE A 219 -35.63 -30.71 7.29
CA PHE A 219 -36.62 -31.69 6.74
C PHE A 219 -36.83 -32.91 7.66
N GLU A 220 -36.71 -32.75 8.97
CA GLU A 220 -36.82 -33.83 9.97
C GLU A 220 -35.74 -34.91 9.83
N VAL A 221 -34.66 -34.64 9.07
CA VAL A 221 -33.47 -35.48 9.00
C VAL A 221 -32.54 -35.18 10.15
N GLU A 222 -32.46 -36.14 11.09
CA GLU A 222 -31.58 -36.02 12.25
C GLU A 222 -30.11 -35.82 11.82
N GLY A 223 -29.44 -34.84 12.39
CA GLY A 223 -28.05 -34.50 12.11
C GLY A 223 -27.85 -33.61 10.87
N LEU A 224 -28.87 -33.39 10.03
CA LEU A 224 -28.73 -32.50 8.86
C LEU A 224 -28.93 -31.05 9.28
N SER A 225 -27.95 -30.22 9.05
CA SER A 225 -27.96 -28.79 9.36
C SER A 225 -27.71 -27.93 8.13
N PHE A 226 -28.44 -26.82 8.00
CA PHE A 226 -28.26 -25.83 6.94
C PHE A 226 -27.95 -24.47 7.55
N THR A 227 -26.93 -23.79 7.02
CA THR A 227 -26.55 -22.44 7.41
C THR A 227 -26.73 -21.48 6.26
N LEU A 228 -27.44 -20.38 6.52
CA LEU A 228 -27.56 -19.24 5.61
C LEU A 228 -27.06 -17.97 6.33
N GLY A 229 -26.06 -17.33 5.76
CA GLY A 229 -25.50 -16.07 6.25
C GLY A 229 -25.52 -14.98 5.19
N LEU A 230 -25.71 -13.75 5.62
CA LEU A 230 -25.64 -12.56 4.78
C LEU A 230 -25.03 -11.41 5.56
N ARG A 231 -24.04 -10.73 4.95
CA ARG A 231 -23.45 -9.52 5.48
C ARG A 231 -23.46 -8.43 4.41
N LEU A 232 -23.92 -7.25 4.78
CA LEU A 232 -23.91 -6.03 3.97
C LEU A 232 -22.95 -5.04 4.60
N ASP A 233 -21.90 -4.69 3.88
CA ASP A 233 -20.89 -3.70 4.28
C ASP A 233 -21.02 -2.43 3.44
N TYR A 234 -20.93 -1.28 4.09
CA TYR A 234 -20.69 0.01 3.48
C TYR A 234 -19.34 0.54 3.94
N GLU A 235 -18.46 0.84 2.99
CA GLU A 235 -17.14 1.40 3.24
C GLU A 235 -16.95 2.73 2.54
N LYS A 236 -16.28 3.66 3.20
CA LYS A 236 -15.88 4.94 2.63
C LYS A 236 -14.44 5.26 2.95
N PHE A 237 -13.65 5.46 1.89
CA PHE A 237 -12.26 5.89 1.96
C PHE A 237 -12.14 7.33 1.52
N LYS A 238 -11.29 8.08 2.20
CA LYS A 238 -10.86 9.41 1.77
C LYS A 238 -9.36 9.50 1.85
N MET A 239 -8.76 10.30 0.98
CA MET A 239 -7.37 10.68 1.07
C MET A 239 -7.23 12.18 0.84
N LYS A 240 -6.75 12.91 1.82
CA LYS A 240 -6.26 14.28 1.65
C LYS A 240 -4.75 14.19 1.44
N TYR A 241 -4.24 14.93 0.48
CA TYR A 241 -2.83 14.92 0.14
C TYR A 241 -2.32 16.34 -0.07
N ASN A 242 -1.08 16.56 0.34
CA ASN A 242 -0.28 17.74 0.08
C ASN A 242 1.17 17.29 0.01
N THR A 243 1.71 17.18 -1.19
CA THR A 243 3.05 16.66 -1.46
C THR A 243 3.67 17.41 -2.63
N GLY A 244 4.94 17.67 -2.57
CA GLY A 244 5.66 18.38 -3.62
C GLY A 244 7.07 18.75 -3.24
N THR A 245 7.77 19.29 -4.23
CA THR A 245 9.13 19.77 -4.07
C THR A 245 9.37 21.02 -4.92
N PRO A 246 10.03 22.06 -4.41
CA PRO A 246 10.62 23.10 -5.21
C PRO A 246 11.96 22.62 -5.77
N ILE A 247 12.35 23.16 -6.92
CA ILE A 247 13.65 22.95 -7.52
C ILE A 247 14.14 24.21 -8.24
N ASP A 248 15.41 24.54 -8.02
CA ASP A 248 16.14 25.60 -8.72
C ASP A 248 17.03 24.98 -9.78
N PHE A 249 17.04 25.56 -10.96
CA PHE A 249 17.88 25.09 -12.07
C PHE A 249 18.24 26.24 -13.00
N ASN A 250 19.30 26.08 -13.75
CA ASN A 250 19.75 27.01 -14.75
C ASN A 250 19.51 26.44 -16.14
N VAL A 251 19.14 27.31 -17.07
CA VAL A 251 19.05 27.00 -18.51
C VAL A 251 19.99 27.93 -19.27
N SER A 252 20.72 27.38 -20.21
CA SER A 252 21.56 28.14 -21.15
C SER A 252 21.52 27.51 -22.55
N VAL A 253 21.87 28.25 -23.57
CA VAL A 253 22.00 27.74 -24.94
C VAL A 253 23.32 28.19 -25.52
N LYS A 254 24.16 27.22 -25.90
CA LYS A 254 25.39 27.46 -26.65
C LYS A 254 25.16 27.10 -28.11
N GLY A 255 25.82 27.81 -28.97
CA GLY A 255 25.90 27.51 -30.40
C GLY A 255 27.37 27.24 -30.79
N GLU A 256 27.59 26.23 -31.61
CA GLU A 256 28.90 25.96 -32.22
C GLU A 256 28.75 26.02 -33.71
N MET A 257 29.49 26.95 -34.37
CA MET A 257 29.58 26.99 -35.81
C MET A 257 30.71 26.10 -36.27
N SER A 258 30.42 25.16 -37.14
CA SER A 258 31.40 24.25 -37.73
C SER A 258 31.52 24.45 -39.22
N LYS A 259 32.71 24.14 -39.75
CA LYS A 259 32.98 24.08 -41.21
C LYS A 259 33.69 22.78 -41.51
N ASN A 260 33.11 21.97 -42.40
CA ASN A 260 33.60 20.63 -42.75
C ASN A 260 33.84 19.73 -41.52
N GLY A 261 33.03 19.88 -40.45
CA GLY A 261 33.12 19.13 -39.22
C GLY A 261 34.08 19.70 -38.16
N GLU A 262 34.82 20.76 -38.43
CA GLU A 262 35.67 21.43 -37.46
C GLU A 262 34.97 22.64 -36.85
N VAL A 263 34.98 22.77 -35.51
CA VAL A 263 34.40 23.93 -34.80
C VAL A 263 35.28 25.14 -35.04
N ILE A 264 34.68 26.17 -35.67
CA ILE A 264 35.36 27.42 -36.02
C ILE A 264 35.00 28.57 -35.07
N ARG A 265 33.84 28.48 -34.37
CA ARG A 265 33.37 29.52 -33.47
C ARG A 265 32.36 28.97 -32.46
N GLU A 266 32.53 29.30 -31.21
CA GLU A 266 31.53 29.14 -30.18
C GLU A 266 30.76 30.45 -29.94
N ILE A 267 29.44 30.37 -29.73
CA ILE A 267 28.54 31.51 -29.54
C ILE A 267 27.67 31.25 -28.34
N GLU A 268 27.62 32.15 -27.37
CA GLU A 268 26.61 32.15 -26.32
C GLU A 268 25.29 32.67 -26.91
N MET A 269 24.36 31.77 -27.25
CA MET A 269 23.07 32.13 -27.84
C MET A 269 22.07 32.62 -26.81
N MET A 270 22.15 32.05 -25.61
CA MET A 270 21.36 32.44 -24.43
C MET A 270 22.22 32.31 -23.19
N PRO A 271 22.44 33.39 -22.43
CA PRO A 271 23.20 33.34 -21.18
C PRO A 271 22.49 32.48 -20.14
N THR A 272 23.27 31.99 -19.20
CA THR A 272 22.75 31.20 -18.08
C THR A 272 21.63 31.94 -17.34
N THR A 273 20.44 31.37 -17.39
CA THR A 273 19.21 31.95 -16.84
C THR A 273 18.72 31.07 -15.69
N PRO A 274 18.67 31.61 -14.46
CA PRO A 274 18.12 30.87 -13.30
C PRO A 274 16.60 30.79 -13.41
N LEU A 275 16.05 29.61 -13.10
CA LEU A 275 14.63 29.28 -13.07
C LEU A 275 14.33 28.56 -11.75
N ASN A 276 13.10 28.75 -11.26
CA ASN A 276 12.54 28.05 -10.12
C ASN A 276 11.18 27.47 -10.48
N ILE A 277 10.91 26.26 -10.09
CA ILE A 277 9.59 25.63 -10.22
C ILE A 277 9.22 24.91 -8.92
N GLU A 278 7.93 24.70 -8.69
CA GLU A 278 7.39 23.90 -7.62
C GLU A 278 6.43 22.84 -8.17
N ALA A 279 6.87 21.59 -8.23
CA ALA A 279 5.99 20.48 -8.57
C ALA A 279 5.21 20.06 -7.33
N ARG A 280 3.91 20.39 -7.27
CA ARG A 280 3.06 20.11 -6.11
C ARG A 280 1.71 19.52 -6.51
N TYR A 281 1.27 18.53 -5.73
CA TYR A 281 -0.10 18.01 -5.73
C TYR A 281 -0.76 18.31 -4.38
N LYS A 282 -1.94 18.93 -4.41
CA LYS A 282 -2.74 19.22 -3.22
C LYS A 282 -4.22 19.01 -3.55
N GLY A 283 -4.91 18.25 -2.70
CA GLY A 283 -6.32 17.96 -2.94
C GLY A 283 -6.88 16.88 -2.03
N ASN A 284 -8.00 16.33 -2.45
CA ASN A 284 -8.65 15.22 -1.78
C ASN A 284 -9.28 14.25 -2.79
N LEU A 285 -9.32 12.98 -2.42
CA LEU A 285 -10.01 11.91 -3.11
C LEU A 285 -10.99 11.26 -2.14
N SER A 286 -12.10 10.72 -2.66
CA SER A 286 -13.07 9.96 -1.89
C SER A 286 -13.68 8.88 -2.76
N LYS A 287 -13.86 7.69 -2.17
CA LYS A 287 -14.50 6.54 -2.79
C LYS A 287 -15.29 5.77 -1.76
N ASP A 288 -16.39 5.20 -2.15
CA ASP A 288 -17.24 4.33 -1.34
C ASP A 288 -17.59 3.06 -2.10
N TYR A 289 -17.86 2.01 -1.33
CA TYR A 289 -18.21 0.69 -1.82
C TYR A 289 -19.32 0.09 -0.95
N ILE A 290 -20.22 -0.67 -1.59
CA ILE A 290 -21.20 -1.52 -0.92
C ILE A 290 -20.88 -2.95 -1.28
N GLN A 291 -20.77 -3.82 -0.26
CA GLN A 291 -20.40 -5.23 -0.42
C GLN A 291 -21.48 -6.13 0.14
N LEU A 292 -21.92 -7.09 -0.67
CA LEU A 292 -22.83 -8.14 -0.25
C LEU A 292 -22.08 -9.48 -0.18
N LEU A 293 -22.06 -10.08 1.01
CA LEU A 293 -21.26 -11.24 1.34
C LEU A 293 -22.17 -12.39 1.81
N PRO A 294 -22.64 -13.24 0.91
CA PRO A 294 -23.42 -14.43 1.24
C PRO A 294 -22.53 -15.56 1.75
N LYS A 295 -23.12 -16.40 2.62
CA LYS A 295 -22.58 -17.69 3.08
C LYS A 295 -23.66 -18.73 3.07
N PHE A 296 -23.34 -19.90 2.52
CA PHE A 296 -24.19 -21.11 2.53
C PHE A 296 -23.35 -22.27 3.03
N ALA A 297 -23.93 -23.10 3.92
CA ALA A 297 -23.30 -24.36 4.30
C ALA A 297 -24.36 -25.42 4.56
N LEU A 298 -24.03 -26.65 4.23
CA LEU A 298 -24.79 -27.85 4.56
C LEU A 298 -23.86 -28.78 5.32
N GLN A 299 -24.31 -29.29 6.46
CA GLN A 299 -23.54 -30.18 7.33
C GLN A 299 -24.41 -31.38 7.71
N TYR A 300 -23.84 -32.56 7.72
CA TYR A 300 -24.47 -33.75 8.23
C TYR A 300 -23.63 -34.33 9.35
N ASP A 301 -24.21 -34.32 10.56
CA ASP A 301 -23.63 -34.91 11.78
C ASP A 301 -24.10 -36.37 11.92
N PHE A 302 -23.17 -37.26 12.19
CA PHE A 302 -23.44 -38.68 12.38
C PHE A 302 -22.65 -39.19 13.59
N ASN A 303 -22.80 -40.47 13.93
CA ASN A 303 -22.14 -41.07 15.09
C ASN A 303 -22.41 -40.28 16.40
N GLN A 304 -23.71 -39.95 16.64
CA GLN A 304 -24.14 -39.15 17.81
C GLN A 304 -23.48 -37.73 17.85
N GLY A 305 -23.25 -37.12 16.71
CA GLY A 305 -22.65 -35.77 16.60
C GLY A 305 -21.14 -35.72 16.80
N LYS A 306 -20.46 -36.88 16.87
CA LYS A 306 -18.99 -36.94 17.00
C LYS A 306 -18.27 -36.74 15.67
N ASP A 307 -18.96 -37.11 14.60
CA ASP A 307 -18.43 -37.05 13.24
C ASP A 307 -19.34 -36.18 12.36
N ASN A 308 -18.77 -35.50 11.39
CA ASN A 308 -19.56 -34.76 10.41
C ASN A 308 -18.89 -34.72 9.05
N VAL A 309 -19.71 -34.41 8.05
CA VAL A 309 -19.29 -33.99 6.71
C VAL A 309 -20.00 -32.68 6.38
N TYR A 310 -19.31 -31.76 5.74
CA TYR A 310 -19.89 -30.47 5.37
C TYR A 310 -19.43 -29.98 4.01
N ILE A 311 -20.27 -29.14 3.41
CA ILE A 311 -19.93 -28.32 2.26
C ILE A 311 -20.24 -26.86 2.61
N SER A 312 -19.35 -25.95 2.26
CA SER A 312 -19.57 -24.52 2.44
C SER A 312 -19.22 -23.72 1.20
N ILE A 313 -19.98 -22.65 0.97
CA ILE A 313 -19.77 -21.68 -0.09
C ILE A 313 -19.89 -20.30 0.54
N SER A 314 -18.87 -19.47 0.38
CA SER A 314 -18.89 -18.11 0.92
C SER A 314 -18.17 -17.12 0.04
N LYS A 315 -18.60 -15.86 0.12
CA LYS A 315 -17.94 -14.73 -0.52
C LYS A 315 -17.29 -13.86 0.55
N GLY A 316 -15.99 -13.60 0.37
CA GLY A 316 -15.22 -12.62 1.14
C GLY A 316 -14.75 -11.46 0.27
N TYR A 317 -14.23 -10.40 0.89
CA TYR A 317 -13.58 -9.31 0.18
C TYR A 317 -12.43 -8.73 1.00
N ARG A 318 -11.53 -8.06 0.30
CA ARG A 318 -10.50 -7.19 0.86
C ARG A 318 -10.73 -5.77 0.36
N SER A 319 -10.70 -4.81 1.26
CA SER A 319 -11.01 -3.42 0.96
C SER A 319 -10.10 -2.80 -0.09
N GLY A 320 -10.64 -1.90 -0.91
CA GLY A 320 -9.87 -1.03 -1.78
C GLY A 320 -9.20 0.11 -1.00
N GLY A 321 -8.55 1.03 -1.71
CA GLY A 321 -7.90 2.16 -1.06
C GLY A 321 -7.09 3.03 -2.01
N TYR A 322 -6.10 3.75 -1.43
CA TYR A 322 -5.23 4.65 -2.15
C TYR A 322 -3.76 4.42 -1.81
N ASN A 323 -2.92 4.41 -2.84
CA ASN A 323 -1.46 4.33 -2.73
C ASN A 323 -0.85 5.74 -2.60
N TYR A 324 -0.58 6.22 -1.41
CA TYR A 324 0.09 7.51 -1.26
C TYR A 324 1.55 7.48 -1.74
N GLN A 325 2.22 6.33 -1.75
CA GLN A 325 3.58 6.17 -2.28
C GLN A 325 3.68 6.48 -3.79
N MET A 326 2.58 6.34 -4.55
CA MET A 326 2.55 6.70 -5.97
C MET A 326 2.79 8.20 -6.22
N PHE A 327 2.55 9.05 -5.24
CA PHE A 327 2.82 10.48 -5.40
C PHE A 327 4.29 10.79 -5.63
N SER A 328 5.21 9.98 -5.13
CA SER A 328 6.64 10.11 -5.44
C SER A 328 6.91 10.03 -6.95
N ASN A 329 6.32 9.04 -7.63
CA ASN A 329 6.43 8.92 -9.09
C ASN A 329 5.77 10.10 -9.82
N LEU A 330 4.58 10.50 -9.36
CA LEU A 330 3.82 11.59 -9.95
C LEU A 330 4.54 12.95 -9.84
N ILE A 331 5.18 13.21 -8.69
CA ILE A 331 5.99 14.41 -8.46
C ILE A 331 7.20 14.43 -9.39
N GLN A 332 7.94 13.32 -9.52
CA GLN A 332 9.09 13.22 -10.42
C GLN A 332 8.67 13.49 -11.86
N TYR A 333 7.56 12.91 -12.30
CA TYR A 333 7.03 13.11 -13.63
C TYR A 333 6.60 14.58 -13.87
N LYS A 334 5.86 15.16 -12.92
CA LYS A 334 5.43 16.56 -12.97
C LYS A 334 6.63 17.51 -13.00
N LEU A 335 7.62 17.26 -12.15
CA LEU A 335 8.86 18.03 -12.09
C LEU A 335 9.57 18.06 -13.43
N ARG A 336 9.76 16.88 -14.04
CA ARG A 336 10.37 16.76 -15.35
C ARG A 336 9.62 17.56 -16.42
N ASN A 337 8.29 17.44 -16.45
CA ASN A 337 7.47 18.15 -17.44
C ASN A 337 7.55 19.67 -17.24
N GLU A 338 7.41 20.16 -16.01
CA GLU A 338 7.49 21.58 -15.71
C GLU A 338 8.89 22.15 -15.99
N MET A 339 9.96 21.42 -15.70
CA MET A 339 11.31 21.82 -16.09
C MET A 339 11.45 21.94 -17.59
N GLN A 340 10.94 20.97 -18.36
CA GLN A 340 10.97 21.02 -19.82
C GLN A 340 10.20 22.21 -20.37
N GLU A 341 8.98 22.47 -19.89
CA GLU A 341 8.13 23.58 -20.34
C GLU A 341 8.74 24.93 -19.99
N GLN A 342 9.24 25.12 -18.77
CA GLN A 342 9.86 26.37 -18.37
C GLN A 342 11.18 26.61 -19.09
N SER A 343 11.97 25.57 -19.35
CA SER A 343 13.19 25.66 -20.15
C SER A 343 12.87 26.08 -21.58
N LYS A 344 11.90 25.42 -22.21
CA LYS A 344 11.43 25.77 -23.55
C LYS A 344 10.97 27.22 -23.65
N LYS A 345 10.15 27.65 -22.67
CA LYS A 345 9.64 29.03 -22.63
C LYS A 345 10.78 30.04 -22.50
N ALA A 346 11.72 29.80 -21.56
CA ALA A 346 12.87 30.68 -21.37
C ALA A 346 13.76 30.80 -22.63
N ILE A 347 13.96 29.69 -23.37
CA ILE A 347 14.72 29.66 -24.61
C ILE A 347 14.00 30.47 -25.68
N ILE A 348 12.68 30.27 -25.88
CA ILE A 348 11.88 31.00 -26.86
C ILE A 348 11.86 32.51 -26.59
N GLU A 349 11.82 32.93 -25.33
CA GLU A 349 11.79 34.34 -24.93
C GLU A 349 13.13 35.04 -25.09
N LYS A 350 14.27 34.33 -24.92
CA LYS A 350 15.60 34.93 -24.80
C LYS A 350 16.54 34.60 -25.97
N ALA A 351 16.32 33.50 -26.67
CA ALA A 351 17.11 33.15 -27.85
C ALA A 351 16.69 33.99 -29.09
N PRO A 352 17.57 34.14 -30.07
CA PRO A 352 17.23 34.82 -31.35
C PRO A 352 16.01 34.16 -32.00
N LYS A 353 15.10 34.99 -32.55
CA LYS A 353 13.79 34.54 -33.10
C LYS A 353 13.91 33.49 -34.22
N GLU A 354 14.97 33.52 -34.96
CA GLU A 354 15.27 32.56 -36.04
C GLU A 354 15.40 31.12 -35.57
N TYR A 355 15.65 30.90 -34.25
CA TYR A 355 15.76 29.58 -33.65
C TYR A 355 14.48 29.10 -32.95
N THR A 356 13.45 29.94 -32.84
CA THR A 356 12.20 29.61 -32.12
C THR A 356 11.46 28.44 -32.76
N GLU A 357 11.40 28.35 -34.09
CA GLU A 357 10.75 27.24 -34.79
C GLU A 357 11.49 25.93 -34.54
N ILE A 358 12.82 25.96 -34.60
CA ILE A 358 13.71 24.83 -34.38
C ILE A 358 13.53 24.30 -32.95
N VAL A 359 13.48 25.20 -31.95
CA VAL A 359 13.23 24.83 -30.55
C VAL A 359 11.83 24.22 -30.39
N ASN A 360 10.82 24.76 -31.06
CA ASN A 360 9.46 24.21 -30.99
C ASN A 360 9.36 22.81 -31.58
N GLU A 361 10.09 22.51 -32.62
CA GLU A 361 10.08 21.23 -33.31
C GLU A 361 10.86 20.15 -32.55
N HIS A 362 12.01 20.50 -31.98
CA HIS A 362 12.94 19.53 -31.39
C HIS A 362 12.83 19.39 -29.87
N PHE A 363 12.19 20.35 -29.17
CA PHE A 363 11.99 20.22 -27.72
C PHE A 363 10.90 19.20 -27.42
N PRO A 364 11.16 18.19 -26.59
CA PRO A 364 10.18 17.15 -26.31
C PRO A 364 8.91 17.77 -25.71
N THR A 365 7.77 17.34 -26.22
CA THR A 365 6.48 17.69 -25.63
C THR A 365 6.23 16.87 -24.37
N SER A 366 5.72 17.52 -23.33
CA SER A 366 5.31 16.86 -22.10
C SER A 366 4.25 15.79 -22.37
N GLY A 367 4.49 14.57 -21.93
CA GLY A 367 3.48 13.52 -22.00
C GLY A 367 2.30 13.81 -21.05
N ASN A 368 1.09 13.38 -21.41
CA ASN A 368 -0.06 13.45 -20.51
C ASN A 368 0.05 12.38 -19.42
N ILE A 369 -0.09 12.79 -18.16
CA ILE A 369 -0.28 11.85 -17.04
C ILE A 369 -1.72 11.33 -17.14
N ALA A 370 -1.89 10.01 -16.97
CA ALA A 370 -3.18 9.41 -16.66
C ALA A 370 -3.83 10.14 -15.47
N SER A 371 -5.16 10.08 -15.36
CA SER A 371 -5.87 10.68 -14.23
C SER A 371 -5.17 10.34 -12.91
N LEU A 372 -4.86 11.36 -12.11
CA LEU A 372 -4.23 11.17 -10.78
C LEU A 372 -4.99 10.13 -9.94
N LYS A 373 -6.33 10.15 -10.03
CA LYS A 373 -7.18 9.19 -9.33
C LYS A 373 -6.89 7.75 -9.76
N ASP A 374 -6.80 7.51 -11.06
CA ASP A 374 -6.57 6.17 -11.61
C ASP A 374 -5.14 5.66 -11.29
N ALA A 375 -4.19 6.58 -11.13
CA ALA A 375 -2.82 6.25 -10.75
C ALA A 375 -2.68 5.82 -9.28
N VAL A 376 -3.52 6.31 -8.38
CA VAL A 376 -3.39 6.08 -6.93
C VAL A 376 -4.45 5.18 -6.33
N GLU A 377 -5.60 4.98 -7.00
CA GLU A 377 -6.71 4.15 -6.50
C GLU A 377 -6.45 2.66 -6.81
N TYR A 378 -6.71 1.78 -5.85
CA TYR A 378 -6.85 0.35 -6.08
C TYR A 378 -8.21 -0.14 -5.61
N LYS A 379 -8.77 -1.13 -6.35
CA LYS A 379 -10.14 -1.62 -6.17
C LYS A 379 -10.19 -2.72 -5.11
N PRO A 380 -11.38 -2.99 -4.52
CA PRO A 380 -11.58 -4.16 -3.68
C PRO A 380 -11.30 -5.46 -4.44
N GLU A 381 -10.74 -6.42 -3.73
CA GLU A 381 -10.55 -7.80 -4.13
C GLU A 381 -11.71 -8.64 -3.61
N TYR A 382 -12.19 -9.61 -4.38
CA TYR A 382 -13.29 -10.48 -4.02
C TYR A 382 -12.89 -11.95 -4.17
N THR A 383 -13.19 -12.74 -3.16
CA THR A 383 -12.91 -14.19 -3.18
C THR A 383 -14.18 -14.99 -2.93
N TRP A 384 -14.51 -15.90 -3.83
CA TRP A 384 -15.43 -16.99 -3.57
C TRP A 384 -14.64 -18.20 -3.08
N SER A 385 -15.08 -18.76 -1.95
CA SER A 385 -14.50 -19.97 -1.36
C SER A 385 -15.53 -21.09 -1.38
N TYR A 386 -15.11 -22.25 -1.83
CA TYR A 386 -15.87 -23.50 -1.86
C TYR A 386 -15.05 -24.53 -1.10
N GLU A 387 -15.68 -25.19 -0.15
CA GLU A 387 -14.99 -26.15 0.72
C GLU A 387 -15.88 -27.36 0.97
N LEU A 388 -15.31 -28.55 0.90
CA LEU A 388 -15.88 -29.81 1.33
C LEU A 388 -14.95 -30.44 2.36
N GLY A 389 -15.46 -30.73 3.55
CA GLY A 389 -14.63 -31.26 4.62
C GLY A 389 -15.37 -32.26 5.50
N THR A 390 -14.62 -32.90 6.38
CA THR A 390 -15.12 -33.87 7.36
C THR A 390 -14.28 -33.78 8.65
N HIS A 391 -14.96 -33.89 9.79
CA HIS A 391 -14.35 -34.08 11.10
C HIS A 391 -14.75 -35.47 11.61
N GLN A 392 -13.77 -36.28 11.98
CA GLN A 392 -14.03 -37.64 12.43
C GLN A 392 -13.26 -37.98 13.72
N SER A 393 -13.93 -38.71 14.58
CA SER A 393 -13.41 -39.24 15.84
C SER A 393 -13.32 -40.76 15.75
N LEU A 394 -12.17 -41.27 15.38
CA LEU A 394 -11.91 -42.68 15.12
C LEU A 394 -11.37 -43.41 16.37
N PHE A 395 -11.54 -44.73 16.38
CA PHE A 395 -11.03 -45.63 17.45
C PHE A 395 -11.47 -45.20 18.86
N GLY A 396 -12.74 -44.78 19.02
CA GLY A 396 -13.27 -44.37 20.30
C GLY A 396 -12.71 -43.06 20.83
N GLY A 397 -12.33 -42.14 19.93
CA GLY A 397 -11.77 -40.82 20.24
C GLY A 397 -10.24 -40.77 20.36
N LYS A 398 -9.57 -41.90 20.12
CA LYS A 398 -8.10 -41.97 20.16
C LYS A 398 -7.45 -41.30 18.97
N LEU A 399 -8.13 -41.19 17.83
CA LEU A 399 -7.64 -40.49 16.66
C LEU A 399 -8.73 -39.50 16.18
N GLN A 400 -8.41 -38.23 16.20
CA GLN A 400 -9.22 -37.16 15.57
C GLN A 400 -8.62 -36.78 14.23
N THR A 401 -9.45 -36.70 13.22
CA THR A 401 -9.04 -36.37 11.85
C THR A 401 -9.92 -35.25 11.30
N ASP A 402 -9.29 -34.22 10.75
CA ASP A 402 -9.93 -33.16 10.01
C ASP A 402 -9.36 -33.18 8.59
N LEU A 403 -10.23 -33.35 7.60
CA LEU A 403 -9.85 -33.36 6.18
C LEU A 403 -10.72 -32.34 5.46
N ALA A 404 -10.11 -31.52 4.61
CA ALA A 404 -10.84 -30.60 3.75
C ALA A 404 -10.18 -30.49 2.37
N ILE A 405 -11.01 -30.35 1.36
CA ILE A 405 -10.59 -29.90 0.03
C ILE A 405 -11.25 -28.55 -0.23
N PHE A 406 -10.50 -27.63 -0.81
CA PHE A 406 -11.00 -26.29 -1.10
C PHE A 406 -10.67 -25.84 -2.51
N TYR A 407 -11.50 -24.92 -3.01
CA TYR A 407 -11.26 -24.14 -4.21
C TYR A 407 -11.63 -22.69 -3.93
N MET A 408 -10.74 -21.77 -4.27
CA MET A 408 -10.94 -20.32 -4.14
C MET A 408 -10.73 -19.64 -5.50
N SER A 409 -11.67 -18.76 -5.87
CA SER A 409 -11.56 -17.90 -7.04
C SER A 409 -11.56 -16.44 -6.60
N THR A 410 -10.46 -15.75 -6.87
CA THR A 410 -10.25 -14.37 -6.47
C THR A 410 -10.25 -13.46 -7.70
N LYS A 411 -11.04 -12.39 -7.65
CA LYS A 411 -11.10 -11.34 -8.67
C LYS A 411 -10.53 -10.04 -8.16
N ASN A 412 -9.89 -9.26 -9.06
CA ASN A 412 -9.18 -8.03 -8.73
C ASN A 412 -8.13 -8.25 -7.64
N GLN A 413 -7.38 -9.34 -7.70
CA GLN A 413 -6.38 -9.70 -6.71
C GLN A 413 -5.43 -8.54 -6.44
N GLN A 414 -5.25 -8.19 -5.18
CA GLN A 414 -4.35 -7.14 -4.73
C GLN A 414 -2.96 -7.72 -4.49
N ILE A 415 -1.99 -7.28 -5.29
CA ILE A 415 -0.58 -7.62 -5.11
C ILE A 415 0.22 -6.40 -4.67
N SER A 416 1.26 -6.63 -3.89
CA SER A 416 2.20 -5.60 -3.48
C SER A 416 3.44 -5.66 -4.36
N LYS A 417 3.79 -4.54 -5.01
CA LYS A 417 5.02 -4.41 -5.80
C LYS A 417 5.77 -3.14 -5.43
N MET A 418 7.06 -3.08 -5.78
CA MET A 418 7.83 -1.84 -5.66
C MET A 418 7.27 -0.77 -6.61
N ALA A 419 7.21 0.47 -6.15
CA ALA A 419 6.93 1.60 -7.02
C ALA A 419 8.03 1.76 -8.08
N ILE A 420 7.69 2.27 -9.26
CA ILE A 420 8.68 2.46 -10.36
C ILE A 420 9.83 3.37 -9.92
N SER A 421 9.57 4.33 -9.03
CA SER A 421 10.60 5.17 -8.43
C SER A 421 11.61 4.42 -7.54
N GLY A 422 11.35 3.13 -7.19
CA GLY A 422 12.09 2.43 -6.15
C GLY A 422 11.73 2.87 -4.72
N LEU A 423 10.86 3.86 -4.56
CA LEU A 423 10.52 4.48 -3.28
C LEU A 423 9.22 3.91 -2.71
N GLY A 424 9.35 2.80 -1.98
CA GLY A 424 8.24 2.16 -1.28
C GLY A 424 7.46 1.15 -2.13
N ARG A 425 6.46 0.53 -1.50
CA ARG A 425 5.61 -0.51 -2.10
C ARG A 425 4.22 0.05 -2.36
N ILE A 426 3.65 -0.35 -3.48
CA ILE A 426 2.28 -0.01 -3.87
C ILE A 426 1.43 -1.27 -3.99
N THR A 427 0.12 -1.11 -3.82
CA THR A 427 -0.88 -2.15 -4.07
C THR A 427 -1.46 -1.94 -5.47
N GLU A 428 -1.54 -3.02 -6.25
CA GLU A 428 -2.14 -3.01 -7.58
C GLU A 428 -3.09 -4.20 -7.73
N ASN A 429 -4.15 -4.01 -8.52
CA ASN A 429 -5.04 -5.11 -8.86
C ASN A 429 -4.47 -5.86 -10.07
N ALA A 430 -4.03 -7.11 -9.86
CA ALA A 430 -3.30 -7.91 -10.86
C ALA A 430 -4.17 -8.87 -11.66
N GLY A 431 -5.51 -8.75 -11.58
CA GLY A 431 -6.42 -9.62 -12.31
C GLY A 431 -7.07 -10.67 -11.44
N GLU A 432 -7.07 -11.92 -11.87
CA GLU A 432 -7.75 -13.04 -11.24
C GLU A 432 -6.75 -14.11 -10.80
N SER A 433 -7.04 -14.82 -9.71
CA SER A 433 -6.29 -16.00 -9.28
C SER A 433 -7.22 -17.12 -8.83
N GLU A 434 -6.76 -18.32 -8.96
CA GLU A 434 -7.41 -19.53 -8.48
C GLU A 434 -6.45 -20.27 -7.55
N SER A 435 -7.00 -20.77 -6.44
CA SER A 435 -6.26 -21.58 -5.48
C SER A 435 -7.08 -22.78 -5.10
N TYR A 436 -6.48 -23.94 -5.07
CA TYR A 436 -7.12 -25.18 -4.64
C TYR A 436 -6.11 -26.04 -3.87
N GLY A 437 -6.62 -26.81 -2.94
CA GLY A 437 -5.76 -27.63 -2.10
C GLY A 437 -6.52 -28.64 -1.26
N LEU A 438 -5.72 -29.43 -0.53
CA LEU A 438 -6.17 -30.38 0.47
C LEU A 438 -5.49 -30.05 1.78
N GLU A 439 -6.28 -30.01 2.84
CA GLU A 439 -5.80 -29.84 4.22
C GLU A 439 -6.11 -31.11 5.02
N ALA A 440 -5.17 -31.55 5.83
CA ALA A 440 -5.34 -32.69 6.72
C ALA A 440 -4.71 -32.38 8.09
N SER A 441 -5.49 -32.61 9.14
CA SER A 441 -5.03 -32.57 10.53
C SER A 441 -5.30 -33.91 11.18
N LEU A 442 -4.30 -34.47 11.88
CA LEU A 442 -4.40 -35.73 12.61
C LEU A 442 -3.92 -35.53 14.02
N VAL A 443 -4.77 -35.80 15.00
CA VAL A 443 -4.44 -35.73 16.41
C VAL A 443 -4.64 -37.12 17.05
N ALA A 444 -3.54 -37.75 17.49
CA ALA A 444 -3.58 -39.03 18.16
C ALA A 444 -3.41 -38.86 19.68
N ASN A 445 -4.35 -39.43 20.42
CA ASN A 445 -4.25 -39.54 21.88
C ASN A 445 -3.76 -40.97 22.21
N LEU A 446 -2.50 -41.07 22.63
CA LEU A 446 -1.80 -42.34 22.86
C LEU A 446 -1.95 -42.90 24.30
N ASN A 447 -2.83 -42.29 25.13
CA ASN A 447 -3.09 -42.74 26.48
C ASN A 447 -4.10 -43.90 26.52
#